data_98295b456f15d9de541a9f92cacee3f0
#
_entry.id   98295b456f15d9de541a9f92cacee3f0
#
_cell.length_a   1.000
_cell.length_b   1.000
_cell.length_c   1.000
_cell.angle_alpha   90.00
_cell.angle_beta   90.00
_cell.angle_gamma   90.00
#
_symmetry.space_group_name_H-M   'P 1'
#
loop_
_entity.id
_entity.type
_entity.pdbx_description
1 polymer ?
#
loop_
_entity_poly.entity_id
_entity_poly.type
_entity_poly.pdbx_seq_one_letter_code
_entity_poly.pdbx_strand_id
1 'polypeptide(L)'
;MNEEKNTSNAPDPVGNYPHSRKVGSLLFLSGVGPRKHGTNVIPGVLIDGQGNTVIHDIEEQCHSVFNNVKIILEKSGSHWDNLVDITVFLT
;
A
#
# COMPACT_ATOMS: atom_id res chain seq x y z
N MET A 1 3.69 21.74 9.30
CA MET A 1 4.97 21.05 9.49
C MET A 1 4.90 19.69 8.82
N ASN A 2 5.88 19.34 8.02
CA ASN A 2 5.92 18.06 7.28
C ASN A 2 6.69 17.02 8.08
N GLU A 3 6.16 15.82 8.11
CA GLU A 3 6.81 14.69 8.78
C GLU A 3 6.71 13.46 7.89
N GLU A 4 7.85 12.91 7.51
CA GLU A 4 7.93 11.69 6.71
C GLU A 4 7.84 10.46 7.61
N LYS A 5 7.06 9.47 7.18
CA LYS A 5 6.88 8.21 7.89
C LYS A 5 7.24 7.04 7.00
N ASN A 6 8.15 6.21 7.50
CA ASN A 6 8.49 4.95 6.86
C ASN A 6 8.10 3.80 7.78
N THR A 7 7.34 2.88 7.25
CA THR A 7 6.71 1.80 8.02
C THR A 7 7.39 0.47 7.72
N SER A 8 7.92 -0.18 8.75
CA SER A 8 8.72 -1.40 8.60
C SER A 8 7.93 -2.62 8.13
N ASN A 9 6.61 -2.67 8.37
CA ASN A 9 5.78 -3.82 8.04
C ASN A 9 4.95 -3.64 6.76
N ALA A 10 5.04 -2.48 6.11
CA ALA A 10 4.42 -2.25 4.81
C ALA A 10 5.43 -2.55 3.70
N PRO A 11 4.98 -2.81 2.46
CA PRO A 11 5.90 -2.94 1.33
C PRO A 11 6.76 -1.69 1.19
N ASP A 12 8.04 -1.86 0.88
CA ASP A 12 8.93 -0.73 0.64
C ASP A 12 8.45 0.07 -0.58
N PRO A 13 8.55 1.41 -0.55
CA PRO A 13 8.24 2.22 -1.72
C PRO A 13 9.12 1.82 -2.91
N VAL A 14 8.52 1.74 -4.10
CA VAL A 14 9.26 1.42 -5.34
C VAL A 14 9.98 2.62 -5.91
N GLY A 15 9.81 3.79 -5.32
CA GLY A 15 10.46 5.02 -5.68
C GLY A 15 11.13 5.67 -4.48
N ASN A 16 11.76 6.81 -4.71
CA ASN A 16 12.44 7.55 -3.65
C ASN A 16 11.46 8.48 -2.91
N TYR A 17 10.50 7.88 -2.20
CA TYR A 17 9.51 8.62 -1.42
C TYR A 17 9.15 7.83 -0.15
N PRO A 18 8.68 8.50 0.93
CA PRO A 18 8.27 7.83 2.15
C PRO A 18 6.90 7.15 2.00
N HIS A 19 6.56 6.25 2.94
CA HIS A 19 5.23 5.63 2.99
C HIS A 19 4.13 6.66 3.24
N SER A 20 4.41 7.68 4.05
CA SER A 20 3.43 8.73 4.36
C SER A 20 4.13 10.03 4.73
N ARG A 21 3.36 11.11 4.68
CA ARG A 21 3.83 12.43 5.09
C ARG A 21 2.72 13.16 5.84
N LYS A 22 3.05 13.69 6.99
CA LYS A 22 2.12 14.47 7.80
C LYS A 22 2.29 15.96 7.49
N VAL A 23 1.17 16.63 7.20
CA VAL A 23 1.13 18.06 6.94
C VAL A 23 0.04 18.66 7.81
N GLY A 24 0.41 19.39 8.87
CA GLY A 24 -0.54 19.88 9.86
C GLY A 24 -1.28 18.72 10.52
N SER A 25 -2.61 18.73 10.44
CA SER A 25 -3.46 17.68 10.98
C SER A 25 -3.82 16.60 9.95
N LEU A 26 -3.28 16.70 8.73
CA LEU A 26 -3.54 15.74 7.67
C LEU A 26 -2.38 14.77 7.48
N LEU A 27 -2.69 13.52 7.22
CA LEU A 27 -1.73 12.49 6.88
C LEU A 27 -1.98 12.04 5.44
N PHE A 28 -0.97 12.22 4.59
CA PHE A 28 -1.02 11.79 3.19
C PHE A 28 -0.21 10.52 3.02
N LEU A 29 -0.82 9.49 2.44
CA LEU A 29 -0.12 8.26 2.08
C LEU A 29 0.33 8.34 0.63
N SER A 30 1.54 7.83 0.38
CA SER A 30 2.00 7.58 -0.98
C SER A 30 1.20 6.46 -1.60
N GLY A 31 1.32 6.27 -2.93
CA GLY A 31 0.63 5.18 -3.61
C GLY A 31 0.94 3.83 -2.97
N VAL A 32 -0.10 3.04 -2.73
CA VAL A 32 0.01 1.73 -2.07
C VAL A 32 -0.50 0.66 -3.01
N GLY A 33 0.33 -0.33 -3.28
CA GLY A 33 -0.02 -1.48 -4.12
C GLY A 33 -0.30 -2.74 -3.29
N PRO A 34 -0.67 -3.84 -3.96
CA PRO A 34 -1.01 -5.10 -3.29
C PRO A 34 0.19 -5.97 -2.90
N ARG A 35 1.41 -5.56 -3.20
CA ARG A 35 2.61 -6.35 -2.97
C ARG A 35 2.80 -6.64 -1.48
N LYS A 36 3.20 -7.86 -1.15
CA LYS A 36 3.55 -8.22 0.22
C LYS A 36 4.88 -7.58 0.61
N HIS A 37 4.98 -7.16 1.87
CA HIS A 37 6.21 -6.58 2.42
C HIS A 37 7.42 -7.50 2.21
N GLY A 38 8.51 -6.91 1.75
CA GLY A 38 9.78 -7.61 1.59
C GLY A 38 9.84 -8.59 0.43
N THR A 39 8.81 -8.64 -0.42
CA THR A 39 8.74 -9.56 -1.56
C THR A 39 8.22 -8.84 -2.80
N ASN A 40 8.31 -9.53 -3.95
CA ASN A 40 7.64 -9.12 -5.17
C ASN A 40 6.32 -9.88 -5.39
N VAL A 41 5.87 -10.60 -4.38
CA VAL A 41 4.65 -11.39 -4.47
C VAL A 41 3.43 -10.48 -4.39
N ILE A 42 2.53 -10.63 -5.36
CA ILE A 42 1.24 -9.94 -5.40
C ILE A 42 0.16 -10.99 -5.18
N PRO A 43 -0.56 -10.94 -4.03
CA PRO A 43 -1.67 -11.87 -3.80
C PRO A 43 -2.71 -11.79 -4.91
N GLY A 44 -3.27 -12.94 -5.29
CA GLY A 44 -4.25 -13.02 -6.37
C GLY A 44 -3.67 -13.01 -7.77
N VAL A 45 -2.34 -13.03 -7.92
CA VAL A 45 -1.67 -13.10 -9.21
C VAL A 45 -0.89 -14.40 -9.31
N LEU A 46 -1.14 -15.18 -10.36
CA LEU A 46 -0.33 -16.34 -10.73
C LEU A 46 0.47 -16.01 -11.97
N ILE A 47 1.75 -16.34 -11.92
CA ILE A 47 2.70 -16.11 -12.99
C ILE A 47 3.19 -17.46 -13.49
N ASP A 48 3.23 -17.66 -14.80
CA ASP A 48 3.73 -18.90 -15.39
C ASP A 48 5.28 -18.95 -15.37
N GLY A 49 5.85 -20.04 -15.84
CA GLY A 49 7.30 -20.24 -15.86
C GLY A 49 8.07 -19.29 -16.77
N GLN A 50 7.36 -18.49 -17.58
CA GLN A 50 7.94 -17.49 -18.49
C GLN A 50 7.73 -16.06 -17.99
N GLY A 51 7.17 -15.89 -16.78
CA GLY A 51 6.93 -14.57 -16.20
C GLY A 51 5.63 -13.91 -16.65
N ASN A 52 4.77 -14.60 -17.40
CA ASN A 52 3.49 -14.05 -17.83
C ASN A 52 2.42 -14.25 -16.76
N THR A 53 1.59 -13.24 -16.56
CA THR A 53 0.46 -13.33 -15.63
C THR A 53 -0.62 -14.22 -16.19
N VAL A 54 -1.02 -15.24 -15.43
CA VAL A 54 -2.02 -16.24 -15.84
C VAL A 54 -3.36 -15.97 -15.17
N ILE A 55 -3.35 -15.56 -13.89
CA ILE A 55 -4.56 -15.32 -13.11
C ILE A 55 -4.45 -13.98 -12.41
N HIS A 56 -5.55 -13.21 -12.44
CA HIS A 56 -5.77 -12.01 -11.64
C HIS A 56 -7.00 -12.22 -10.78
N ASP A 57 -6.85 -12.06 -9.46
CA ASP A 57 -7.95 -12.01 -8.52
C ASP A 57 -8.02 -10.60 -7.95
N ILE A 58 -8.91 -9.78 -8.51
CA ILE A 58 -9.04 -8.38 -8.12
C ILE A 58 -9.50 -8.23 -6.67
N GLU A 59 -10.35 -9.14 -6.20
CA GLU A 59 -10.84 -9.09 -4.81
C GLU A 59 -9.68 -9.31 -3.84
N GLU A 60 -8.85 -10.32 -4.07
CA GLU A 60 -7.69 -10.60 -3.24
C GLU A 60 -6.66 -9.48 -3.30
N GLN A 61 -6.47 -8.89 -4.49
CA GLN A 61 -5.58 -7.74 -4.64
C GLN A 61 -6.10 -6.54 -3.86
N CYS A 62 -7.41 -6.26 -3.89
CA CYS A 62 -8.01 -5.17 -3.12
C CYS A 62 -7.85 -5.37 -1.63
N HIS A 63 -8.07 -6.59 -1.13
CA HIS A 63 -7.84 -6.90 0.28
C HIS A 63 -6.40 -6.64 0.68
N SER A 64 -5.45 -7.03 -0.16
CA SER A 64 -4.03 -6.81 0.10
C SER A 64 -3.67 -5.32 0.12
N VAL A 65 -4.19 -4.54 -0.83
CA VAL A 65 -3.97 -3.08 -0.86
C VAL A 65 -4.49 -2.43 0.41
N PHE A 66 -5.74 -2.72 0.79
CA PHE A 66 -6.33 -2.12 1.97
C PHE A 66 -5.65 -2.58 3.26
N ASN A 67 -5.17 -3.82 3.32
CA ASN A 67 -4.38 -4.27 4.45
C ASN A 67 -3.06 -3.48 4.56
N ASN A 68 -2.38 -3.23 3.44
CA ASN A 68 -1.16 -2.43 3.41
C ASN A 68 -1.44 -0.98 3.82
N VAL A 69 -2.54 -0.38 3.36
CA VAL A 69 -2.98 0.96 3.78
C VAL A 69 -3.21 1.00 5.29
N LYS A 70 -3.91 0.00 5.82
CA LYS A 70 -4.18 -0.08 7.27
C LYS A 70 -2.89 -0.14 8.08
N ILE A 71 -1.92 -0.95 7.65
CA ILE A 71 -0.62 -1.05 8.31
C ILE A 71 0.07 0.32 8.35
N ILE A 72 0.10 1.03 7.22
CA ILE A 72 0.74 2.34 7.14
C ILE A 72 0.02 3.35 8.04
N LEU A 73 -1.32 3.37 8.03
CA LEU A 73 -2.11 4.27 8.88
C LEU A 73 -1.80 4.04 10.35
N GLU A 74 -1.84 2.80 10.82
CA GLU A 74 -1.61 2.46 12.23
C GLU A 74 -0.19 2.79 12.67
N LYS A 75 0.81 2.47 11.85
CA LYS A 75 2.21 2.76 12.14
C LYS A 75 2.52 4.26 12.07
N SER A 76 1.73 5.01 11.35
CA SER A 76 1.85 6.47 11.25
C SER A 76 1.06 7.21 12.34
N GLY A 77 0.44 6.48 13.26
CA GLY A 77 -0.30 7.07 14.39
C GLY A 77 -1.74 7.42 14.09
N SER A 78 -2.32 6.86 13.02
CA SER A 78 -3.70 7.08 12.67
C SER A 78 -4.48 5.76 12.69
N HIS A 79 -5.72 5.79 12.26
CA HIS A 79 -6.60 4.63 12.22
C HIS A 79 -7.46 4.67 10.96
N TRP A 80 -7.98 3.49 10.57
CA TRP A 80 -8.86 3.36 9.42
C TRP A 80 -10.07 4.30 9.50
N ASP A 81 -10.64 4.48 10.70
CA ASP A 81 -11.82 5.32 10.91
C ASP A 81 -11.56 6.81 10.66
N ASN A 82 -10.31 7.23 10.61
CA ASN A 82 -9.94 8.62 10.37
C ASN A 82 -9.71 8.92 8.88
N LEU A 83 -9.95 7.96 8.02
CA LEU A 83 -9.77 8.12 6.59
C LEU A 83 -10.84 9.06 6.02
N VAL A 84 -10.41 10.11 5.31
CA VAL A 84 -11.34 11.12 4.77
C VAL A 84 -11.42 11.12 3.26
N ASP A 85 -10.40 10.59 2.58
CA ASP A 85 -10.38 10.54 1.12
C ASP A 85 -9.49 9.40 0.65
N ILE A 86 -9.91 8.76 -0.44
CA ILE A 86 -9.14 7.71 -1.07
C ILE A 86 -9.37 7.74 -2.58
N THR A 87 -8.30 7.59 -3.34
CA THR A 87 -8.37 7.46 -4.79
C THR A 87 -7.84 6.09 -5.18
N VAL A 88 -8.58 5.37 -6.00
CA VAL A 88 -8.23 4.02 -6.45
C VAL A 88 -8.09 4.00 -7.96
N PHE A 89 -6.98 3.48 -8.45
CA PHE A 89 -6.75 3.28 -9.88
C PHE A 89 -6.81 1.80 -10.18
N LEU A 90 -7.69 1.42 -11.10
CA LEU A 90 -7.87 0.04 -11.54
C LEU A 90 -7.52 -0.09 -13.01
N THR A 91 -6.97 -1.24 -13.37
CA THR A 91 -6.63 -1.58 -14.76
C THR A 91 -7.41 -2.78 -15.26
#